data_733be3d5aa5397130c747f490c61f22a
#
_entry.id   733be3d5aa5397130c747f490c61f22a
#
_cell.length_a   1.000
_cell.length_b   1.000
_cell.length_c   1.000
_cell.angle_alpha   90.00
_cell.angle_beta   90.00
_cell.angle_gamma   90.00
#
_symmetry.space_group_name_H-M   'P 1'
#
loop_
_entity.id
_entity.type
_entity.pdbx_description
1 polymer ?
#
loop_
_entity_poly.entity_id
_entity_poly.type
_entity_poly.pdbx_seq_one_letter_code
_entity_poly.pdbx_strand_id
1 'polypeptide(L)'
;VCPGQWSFPINLPLSWLGVPAGRTRVLLENGVPHPEVCEWISLGPLDLGVGRFQEVSCLHRPSGALLVTDALVGISSEPPEVFENDPAPLLFHARDRGDQPFEDTPDNRRRGWARLVLFASYLRPEPLDVPSWLQVIRYAFRPGLRSARTHFGIYPFAWKPGWLDSARALMGDDQPRLQVAPVLERLVLPRERKSLIAWLARLEQQRDLHWLVPAHYSAPLAFSTLQVVQLREQLMMREWAPSDGNWEFLGSIDQRLLDFGVLPKNVESSM
;
A
#
# COMPACT_ATOMS: atom_id res chain seq x y z
N VAL A 1 7.24 -9.68 -16.78
CA VAL A 1 6.95 -10.15 -15.41
C VAL A 1 8.20 -10.01 -14.56
N CYS A 2 8.03 -9.93 -13.23
CA CYS A 2 9.15 -9.89 -12.29
C CYS A 2 10.01 -11.15 -12.36
N PRO A 3 11.32 -11.05 -12.15
CA PRO A 3 12.18 -12.20 -12.02
C PRO A 3 11.89 -12.97 -10.72
N GLY A 4 12.15 -14.26 -10.74
CA GLY A 4 11.99 -15.12 -9.58
C GLY A 4 10.56 -15.49 -9.24
N GLN A 5 9.65 -14.53 -9.06
CA GLN A 5 8.25 -14.82 -8.77
C GLN A 5 7.30 -13.81 -9.41
N TRP A 6 6.43 -14.26 -10.29
CA TRP A 6 5.42 -13.45 -10.99
C TRP A 6 3.97 -13.73 -10.53
N SER A 7 3.76 -14.67 -9.63
CA SER A 7 2.51 -14.87 -8.91
C SER A 7 2.77 -15.43 -7.52
N PHE A 8 1.98 -15.00 -6.55
CA PHE A 8 2.11 -15.39 -5.15
C PHE A 8 1.02 -16.41 -4.76
N PRO A 9 1.30 -17.43 -3.94
CA PRO A 9 2.62 -17.76 -3.34
C PRO A 9 3.54 -18.58 -4.25
N ILE A 10 3.06 -19.08 -5.37
CA ILE A 10 3.80 -19.89 -6.33
C ILE A 10 3.62 -19.35 -7.76
N ASN A 11 4.60 -19.59 -8.61
CA ASN A 11 4.50 -19.20 -10.02
C ASN A 11 3.50 -20.09 -10.77
N LEU A 12 2.32 -19.53 -11.07
CA LEU A 12 1.34 -20.17 -11.93
C LEU A 12 1.75 -20.05 -13.40
N PRO A 13 1.29 -20.96 -14.28
CA PRO A 13 1.47 -20.82 -15.71
C PRO A 13 0.94 -19.46 -16.20
N LEU A 14 1.70 -18.75 -17.01
CA LEU A 14 1.35 -17.40 -17.49
C LEU A 14 -0.02 -17.36 -18.18
N SER A 15 -0.39 -18.42 -18.88
CA SER A 15 -1.71 -18.54 -19.53
C SER A 15 -2.87 -18.55 -18.54
N TRP A 16 -2.68 -19.06 -17.32
CA TRP A 16 -3.69 -19.04 -16.26
C TRP A 16 -3.89 -17.65 -15.66
N LEU A 17 -2.85 -16.82 -15.74
CA LEU A 17 -2.89 -15.42 -15.31
C LEU A 17 -3.40 -14.47 -16.40
N GLY A 18 -3.86 -15.00 -17.55
CA GLY A 18 -4.28 -14.21 -18.69
C GLY A 18 -3.12 -13.51 -19.42
N VAL A 19 -1.88 -13.93 -19.14
CA VAL A 19 -0.67 -13.34 -19.73
C VAL A 19 -0.20 -14.20 -20.91
N PRO A 20 -0.06 -13.62 -22.14
CA PRO A 20 0.33 -14.39 -23.33
C PRO A 20 1.80 -14.82 -23.24
N ALA A 21 2.05 -16.10 -22.93
CA ALA A 21 3.38 -16.66 -22.69
C ALA A 21 4.37 -16.39 -23.83
N GLY A 22 3.92 -16.48 -25.09
CA GLY A 22 4.79 -16.21 -26.26
C GLY A 22 5.21 -14.75 -26.45
N ARG A 23 4.60 -13.79 -25.71
CA ARG A 23 4.92 -12.35 -25.74
C ARG A 23 5.49 -11.85 -24.42
N THR A 24 5.61 -12.71 -23.42
CA THR A 24 6.05 -12.34 -22.08
C THR A 24 7.51 -12.70 -21.88
N ARG A 25 8.25 -11.80 -21.27
CA ARG A 25 9.65 -11.99 -20.88
C ARG A 25 9.80 -11.72 -19.39
N VAL A 26 10.76 -12.38 -18.78
CA VAL A 26 11.16 -12.11 -17.39
C VAL A 26 12.15 -10.96 -17.40
N LEU A 27 11.81 -9.88 -16.68
CA LEU A 27 12.68 -8.71 -16.54
C LEU A 27 14.02 -9.13 -15.92
N LEU A 28 15.09 -8.49 -16.34
CA LEU A 28 16.46 -8.73 -15.90
C LEU A 28 17.06 -10.08 -16.34
N GLU A 29 16.27 -11.14 -16.46
CA GLU A 29 16.75 -12.44 -16.94
C GLU A 29 16.82 -12.49 -18.47
N ASN A 30 15.79 -11.98 -19.14
CA ASN A 30 15.69 -11.97 -20.61
C ASN A 30 15.94 -10.56 -21.19
N GLY A 31 16.68 -9.73 -20.48
CA GLY A 31 16.89 -8.32 -20.78
C GLY A 31 15.82 -7.42 -20.19
N VAL A 32 15.91 -6.14 -20.50
CA VAL A 32 14.98 -5.10 -20.04
C VAL A 32 14.49 -4.29 -21.22
N PRO A 33 13.25 -3.78 -21.19
CA PRO A 33 12.77 -2.88 -22.24
C PRO A 33 13.43 -1.51 -22.09
N HIS A 34 13.77 -0.90 -23.24
CA HIS A 34 14.26 0.47 -23.34
C HIS A 34 15.46 0.80 -22.42
N PRO A 35 16.55 0.00 -22.43
CA PRO A 35 17.70 0.23 -21.55
C PRO A 35 18.42 1.57 -21.83
N GLU A 36 18.21 2.16 -22.99
CA GLU A 36 18.76 3.45 -23.39
C GLU A 36 18.14 4.64 -22.63
N VAL A 37 16.90 4.51 -22.15
CA VAL A 37 16.17 5.56 -21.42
C VAL A 37 15.67 5.13 -20.06
N CYS A 38 15.61 3.82 -19.79
CA CYS A 38 15.10 3.26 -18.54
C CYS A 38 16.18 2.49 -17.79
N GLU A 39 16.35 2.80 -16.52
CA GLU A 39 17.11 1.98 -15.57
C GLU A 39 16.16 1.15 -14.70
N TRP A 40 16.42 -0.13 -14.64
CA TRP A 40 15.59 -1.08 -13.90
C TRP A 40 16.31 -1.52 -12.62
N ILE A 41 15.68 -1.26 -11.47
CA ILE A 41 16.27 -1.44 -10.15
C ILE A 41 15.39 -2.41 -9.36
N SER A 42 15.94 -3.58 -9.02
CA SER A 42 15.19 -4.60 -8.27
C SER A 42 15.34 -4.45 -6.77
N LEU A 43 14.23 -4.52 -6.06
CA LEU A 43 14.13 -4.84 -4.63
C LEU A 43 13.74 -6.31 -4.51
N GLY A 44 14.62 -7.12 -3.97
CA GLY A 44 14.42 -8.57 -3.85
C GLY A 44 15.10 -9.39 -4.94
N PRO A 45 14.77 -10.71 -5.02
CA PRO A 45 13.66 -11.39 -4.36
C PRO A 45 13.82 -11.50 -2.84
N LEU A 46 12.78 -11.15 -2.08
CA LEU A 46 12.72 -11.27 -0.62
C LEU A 46 12.00 -12.56 -0.26
N ASP A 47 12.66 -13.44 0.49
CA ASP A 47 12.09 -14.74 0.84
C ASP A 47 11.14 -14.61 2.04
N LEU A 48 9.87 -14.91 1.82
CA LEU A 48 8.84 -14.88 2.85
C LEU A 48 8.50 -16.28 3.39
N GLY A 49 9.29 -17.30 3.03
CA GLY A 49 9.03 -18.69 3.40
C GLY A 49 7.91 -19.34 2.59
N VAL A 50 6.76 -18.74 2.50
CA VAL A 50 5.59 -19.21 1.72
C VAL A 50 5.64 -18.77 0.26
N GLY A 51 6.54 -17.87 -0.08
CA GLY A 51 6.72 -17.30 -1.42
C GLY A 51 7.75 -16.19 -1.36
N ARG A 52 7.95 -15.52 -2.49
CA ARG A 52 8.92 -14.44 -2.61
C ARG A 52 8.23 -13.14 -2.98
N PHE A 53 8.60 -12.06 -2.32
CA PHE A 53 8.22 -10.72 -2.77
C PHE A 53 9.34 -10.14 -3.64
N GLN A 54 8.97 -9.53 -4.73
CA GLN A 54 9.91 -8.79 -5.56
C GLN A 54 9.22 -7.61 -6.23
N GLU A 55 9.90 -6.47 -6.18
CA GLU A 55 9.53 -5.30 -6.93
C GLU A 55 10.66 -4.92 -7.90
N VAL A 56 10.30 -4.50 -9.10
CA VAL A 56 11.25 -3.96 -10.07
C VAL A 56 10.83 -2.54 -10.40
N SER A 57 11.59 -1.58 -9.91
CA SER A 57 11.37 -0.16 -10.18
C SER A 57 11.96 0.23 -11.54
N CYS A 58 11.34 1.19 -12.21
CA CYS A 58 11.82 1.75 -13.46
C CYS A 58 12.13 3.25 -13.29
N LEU A 59 13.38 3.62 -13.41
CA LEU A 59 13.78 5.02 -13.51
C LEU A 59 13.81 5.42 -14.99
N HIS A 60 12.88 6.27 -15.42
CA HIS A 60 12.89 6.89 -16.73
C HIS A 60 13.81 8.11 -16.71
N ARG A 61 15.04 7.95 -17.21
CA ARG A 61 16.10 8.95 -17.11
C ARG A 61 15.75 10.31 -17.69
N PRO A 62 15.11 10.42 -18.89
CA PRO A 62 14.81 11.72 -19.48
C PRO A 62 13.88 12.60 -18.65
N SER A 63 12.97 12.02 -17.85
CA SER A 63 12.04 12.77 -17.00
C SER A 63 12.42 12.76 -15.52
N GLY A 64 13.39 11.95 -15.11
CA GLY A 64 13.71 11.74 -13.71
C GLY A 64 12.56 11.07 -12.90
N ALA A 65 11.68 10.35 -13.60
CA ALA A 65 10.54 9.69 -12.98
C ALA A 65 10.91 8.27 -12.54
N LEU A 66 10.77 7.99 -11.24
CA LEU A 66 10.89 6.66 -10.66
C LEU A 66 9.49 6.03 -10.54
N LEU A 67 9.23 5.02 -11.33
CA LEU A 67 8.01 4.21 -11.28
C LEU A 67 8.24 3.07 -10.29
N VAL A 68 7.33 2.94 -9.32
CA VAL A 68 7.33 1.87 -8.31
C VAL A 68 5.95 1.26 -8.21
N THR A 69 5.85 0.04 -7.66
CA THR A 69 4.53 -0.54 -7.33
C THR A 69 4.15 -0.21 -5.89
N ASP A 70 4.70 -0.92 -4.92
CA ASP A 70 4.24 -0.89 -3.53
C ASP A 70 5.31 -0.43 -2.53
N ALA A 71 6.60 -0.49 -2.90
CA ALA A 71 7.70 -0.26 -1.97
C ALA A 71 7.76 1.17 -1.43
N LEU A 72 7.39 2.16 -2.25
CA LEU A 72 7.32 3.57 -1.86
C LEU A 72 5.95 4.13 -2.19
N VAL A 73 5.37 4.82 -1.24
CA VAL A 73 4.09 5.52 -1.41
C VAL A 73 4.16 6.91 -0.81
N GLY A 74 3.36 7.80 -1.38
CA GLY A 74 3.08 9.10 -0.80
C GLY A 74 1.57 9.32 -0.82
N ILE A 75 1.00 9.68 0.32
CA ILE A 75 -0.44 9.79 0.48
C ILE A 75 -0.78 11.25 0.72
N SER A 76 -1.46 11.87 -0.26
CA SER A 76 -1.99 13.23 -0.14
C SER A 76 -3.22 13.26 0.77
N SER A 77 -3.44 14.39 1.45
CA SER A 77 -4.70 14.66 2.17
C SER A 77 -5.89 14.82 1.22
N GLU A 78 -5.65 15.21 -0.03
CA GLU A 78 -6.68 15.29 -1.05
C GLU A 78 -6.77 13.97 -1.83
N PRO A 79 -7.99 13.51 -2.16
CA PRO A 79 -8.15 12.31 -2.98
C PRO A 79 -7.60 12.50 -4.39
N PRO A 80 -7.05 11.45 -5.03
CA PRO A 80 -6.63 11.50 -6.43
C PRO A 80 -7.76 11.88 -7.38
N GLU A 81 -7.42 12.60 -8.45
CA GLU A 81 -8.38 13.08 -9.47
C GLU A 81 -9.23 11.98 -10.11
N VAL A 82 -8.76 10.75 -10.12
CA VAL A 82 -9.53 9.61 -10.66
C VAL A 82 -10.91 9.47 -9.96
N PHE A 83 -11.02 9.88 -8.70
CA PHE A 83 -12.28 9.86 -7.94
C PHE A 83 -13.26 10.99 -8.32
N GLU A 84 -12.86 11.93 -9.16
CA GLU A 84 -13.80 12.90 -9.74
C GLU A 84 -14.78 12.23 -10.72
N ASN A 85 -14.31 11.19 -11.41
CA ASN A 85 -15.14 10.42 -12.34
C ASN A 85 -16.13 9.49 -11.61
N ASP A 86 -15.73 8.94 -10.48
CA ASP A 86 -16.61 8.11 -9.62
C ASP A 86 -16.24 8.30 -8.14
N PRO A 87 -16.94 9.18 -7.41
CA PRO A 87 -16.72 9.41 -5.99
C PRO A 87 -17.36 8.33 -5.09
N ALA A 88 -18.11 7.36 -5.63
CA ALA A 88 -18.85 6.40 -4.83
C ALA A 88 -17.99 5.62 -3.80
N PRO A 89 -16.74 5.20 -4.10
CA PRO A 89 -15.89 4.57 -3.10
C PRO A 89 -15.57 5.49 -1.92
N LEU A 90 -15.33 6.79 -2.17
CA LEU A 90 -15.08 7.76 -1.11
C LEU A 90 -16.32 7.97 -0.26
N LEU A 91 -17.47 8.20 -0.90
CA LEU A 91 -18.75 8.42 -0.21
C LEU A 91 -19.17 7.19 0.59
N PHE A 92 -18.81 5.99 0.13
CA PHE A 92 -19.00 4.76 0.90
C PHE A 92 -18.26 4.81 2.24
N HIS A 93 -16.97 5.17 2.25
CA HIS A 93 -16.15 5.25 3.44
C HIS A 93 -16.40 6.51 4.29
N ALA A 94 -17.01 7.55 3.74
CA ALA A 94 -17.34 8.77 4.48
C ALA A 94 -18.43 8.57 5.53
N ARG A 95 -19.26 7.55 5.37
CA ARG A 95 -20.40 7.27 6.26
C ARG A 95 -19.94 6.74 7.62
N ASP A 96 -20.74 7.01 8.65
CA ASP A 96 -20.55 6.41 9.98
C ASP A 96 -21.42 5.16 10.17
N ARG A 97 -22.46 5.00 9.33
CA ARG A 97 -23.42 3.88 9.40
C ARG A 97 -23.94 3.52 8.02
N GLY A 98 -24.32 2.27 7.85
CA GLY A 98 -24.87 1.77 6.59
C GLY A 98 -26.20 2.40 6.14
N ASP A 99 -26.94 3.02 7.05
CA ASP A 99 -28.22 3.70 6.75
C ASP A 99 -28.09 5.19 6.43
N GLN A 100 -26.87 5.73 6.37
CA GLN A 100 -26.64 7.09 5.92
C GLN A 100 -26.64 7.16 4.39
N PRO A 101 -27.27 8.20 3.81
CA PRO A 101 -27.22 8.42 2.37
C PRO A 101 -25.80 8.80 1.92
N PHE A 102 -25.53 8.65 0.64
CA PHE A 102 -24.36 9.23 0.01
C PHE A 102 -24.62 10.73 -0.22
N GLU A 103 -23.85 11.56 0.44
CA GLU A 103 -23.85 13.00 0.25
C GLU A 103 -22.53 13.41 -0.39
N ASP A 104 -22.57 13.79 -1.67
CA ASP A 104 -21.38 14.19 -2.39
C ASP A 104 -21.02 15.64 -2.08
N THR A 105 -20.13 15.80 -1.12
CA THR A 105 -19.54 17.08 -0.72
C THR A 105 -18.01 16.94 -0.66
N PRO A 106 -17.26 18.04 -0.87
CA PRO A 106 -15.79 18.00 -0.74
C PRO A 106 -15.33 17.42 0.61
N ASP A 107 -16.00 17.75 1.70
CA ASP A 107 -15.66 17.24 3.03
C ASP A 107 -15.90 15.74 3.16
N ASN A 108 -17.01 15.23 2.61
CA ASN A 108 -17.26 13.79 2.59
C ASN A 108 -16.29 13.05 1.68
N ARG A 109 -15.87 13.63 0.56
CA ARG A 109 -14.83 13.06 -0.29
C ARG A 109 -13.51 12.94 0.45
N ARG A 110 -13.05 14.02 1.14
CA ARG A 110 -11.82 14.00 1.97
C ARG A 110 -11.95 13.01 3.14
N ARG A 111 -13.08 13.04 3.84
CA ARG A 111 -13.36 12.09 4.94
C ARG A 111 -13.28 10.64 4.46
N GLY A 112 -13.92 10.35 3.34
CA GLY A 112 -13.90 9.02 2.75
C GLY A 112 -12.52 8.58 2.32
N TRP A 113 -11.77 9.49 1.69
CA TRP A 113 -10.39 9.24 1.31
C TRP A 113 -9.50 8.92 2.51
N ALA A 114 -9.52 9.74 3.55
CA ALA A 114 -8.75 9.53 4.76
C ALA A 114 -9.03 8.17 5.42
N ARG A 115 -10.31 7.77 5.49
CA ARG A 115 -10.71 6.47 6.03
C ARG A 115 -10.34 5.30 5.11
N LEU A 116 -10.46 5.49 3.81
CA LEU A 116 -10.06 4.50 2.81
C LEU A 116 -8.56 4.20 2.89
N VAL A 117 -7.72 5.24 2.96
CA VAL A 117 -6.26 5.05 3.06
C VAL A 117 -5.83 4.44 4.39
N LEU A 118 -6.49 4.78 5.50
CA LEU A 118 -6.26 4.12 6.78
C LEU A 118 -6.56 2.62 6.69
N PHE A 119 -7.72 2.28 6.13
CA PHE A 119 -8.12 0.90 5.95
C PHE A 119 -7.16 0.15 5.03
N ALA A 120 -6.82 0.72 3.88
CA ALA A 120 -5.90 0.11 2.92
C ALA A 120 -4.48 -0.09 3.48
N SER A 121 -4.01 0.84 4.33
CA SER A 121 -2.66 0.81 4.90
C SER A 121 -2.52 -0.16 6.07
N TYR A 122 -3.53 -0.27 6.92
CA TYR A 122 -3.47 -1.04 8.16
C TYR A 122 -4.44 -2.22 8.24
N LEU A 123 -5.34 -2.37 7.25
CA LEU A 123 -6.46 -3.33 7.18
C LEU A 123 -7.49 -3.13 8.30
N ARG A 124 -7.04 -2.98 9.53
CA ARG A 124 -7.87 -2.66 10.69
C ARG A 124 -7.10 -1.68 11.59
N PRO A 125 -7.09 -0.38 11.26
CA PRO A 125 -6.44 0.63 12.10
C PRO A 125 -7.13 0.72 13.47
N GLU A 126 -6.43 1.21 14.49
CA GLU A 126 -6.93 1.33 15.86
C GLU A 126 -8.34 1.94 16.00
N PRO A 127 -8.66 3.03 15.29
CA PRO A 127 -9.98 3.63 15.38
C PRO A 127 -11.06 2.92 14.56
N LEU A 128 -10.79 1.75 13.98
CA LEU A 128 -11.76 1.00 13.18
C LEU A 128 -12.24 -0.25 13.91
N ASP A 129 -13.53 -0.26 14.26
CA ASP A 129 -14.23 -1.46 14.71
C ASP A 129 -15.06 -2.07 13.57
N VAL A 130 -15.27 -3.37 13.66
CA VAL A 130 -16.19 -4.10 12.79
C VAL A 130 -17.49 -4.32 13.56
N PRO A 131 -18.61 -3.69 13.15
CA PRO A 131 -19.90 -3.88 13.82
C PRO A 131 -20.36 -5.33 13.71
N SER A 132 -21.22 -5.75 14.66
CA SER A 132 -21.80 -7.09 14.62
C SER A 132 -22.63 -7.30 13.33
N TRP A 133 -22.65 -8.53 12.82
CA TRP A 133 -23.43 -8.89 11.64
C TRP A 133 -24.92 -8.54 11.78
N LEU A 134 -25.46 -8.62 12.98
CA LEU A 134 -26.84 -8.22 13.25
C LEU A 134 -27.06 -6.72 12.99
N GLN A 135 -26.12 -5.87 13.37
CA GLN A 135 -26.19 -4.44 13.09
C GLN A 135 -26.07 -4.16 11.58
N VAL A 136 -25.12 -4.82 10.91
CA VAL A 136 -24.94 -4.68 9.46
C VAL A 136 -26.21 -5.08 8.71
N ILE A 137 -26.81 -6.22 9.05
CA ILE A 137 -28.06 -6.72 8.46
C ILE A 137 -29.22 -5.75 8.74
N ARG A 138 -29.32 -5.24 9.98
CA ARG A 138 -30.38 -4.28 10.34
C ARG A 138 -30.34 -3.01 9.48
N TYR A 139 -29.16 -2.51 9.15
CA TYR A 139 -29.00 -1.36 8.25
C TYR A 139 -29.34 -1.73 6.79
N ALA A 140 -28.92 -2.91 6.32
CA ALA A 140 -29.18 -3.37 4.96
C ALA A 140 -30.66 -3.53 4.62
N PHE A 141 -31.53 -3.76 5.63
CA PHE A 141 -32.97 -3.90 5.43
C PHE A 141 -33.74 -2.57 5.45
N ARG A 142 -33.08 -1.42 5.63
CA ARG A 142 -33.79 -0.14 5.62
C ARG A 142 -34.27 0.24 4.22
N PRO A 143 -35.48 0.81 4.10
CA PRO A 143 -35.98 1.29 2.82
C PRO A 143 -35.06 2.37 2.21
N GLY A 144 -34.94 2.38 0.90
CA GLY A 144 -34.13 3.38 0.16
C GLY A 144 -32.65 3.03 -0.03
N LEU A 145 -32.12 2.03 0.66
CA LEU A 145 -30.71 1.64 0.56
C LEU A 145 -30.45 0.41 -0.32
N ARG A 146 -31.48 -0.09 -1.00
CA ARG A 146 -31.40 -1.32 -1.81
C ARG A 146 -30.95 -1.04 -3.23
N SER A 147 -29.75 -0.46 -3.38
CA SER A 147 -29.14 -0.26 -4.69
C SER A 147 -27.69 -0.69 -4.68
N ALA A 148 -27.14 -1.02 -5.86
CA ALA A 148 -25.72 -1.33 -6.00
C ALA A 148 -24.85 -0.13 -5.58
N ARG A 149 -25.31 1.10 -5.83
CA ARG A 149 -24.58 2.34 -5.46
C ARG A 149 -24.42 2.52 -3.95
N THR A 150 -25.31 1.97 -3.14
CA THR A 150 -25.25 2.04 -1.68
C THR A 150 -24.78 0.74 -1.07
N HIS A 151 -24.27 -0.20 -1.89
CA HIS A 151 -23.93 -1.55 -1.48
C HIS A 151 -25.05 -2.24 -0.68
N PHE A 152 -26.29 -2.01 -1.09
CA PHE A 152 -27.49 -2.54 -0.45
C PHE A 152 -27.61 -2.20 1.05
N GLY A 153 -26.98 -1.11 1.50
CA GLY A 153 -26.93 -0.71 2.90
C GLY A 153 -25.94 -1.52 3.75
N ILE A 154 -25.17 -2.40 3.14
CA ILE A 154 -24.12 -3.15 3.84
C ILE A 154 -22.93 -2.21 4.11
N TYR A 155 -22.59 -2.03 5.39
CA TYR A 155 -21.48 -1.20 5.82
C TYR A 155 -20.80 -1.80 7.05
N PRO A 156 -19.69 -2.53 6.88
CA PRO A 156 -19.04 -3.28 7.95
C PRO A 156 -18.00 -2.45 8.72
N PHE A 157 -18.14 -1.13 8.77
CA PHE A 157 -17.19 -0.23 9.42
C PHE A 157 -17.87 0.56 10.54
N ALA A 158 -17.18 0.71 11.66
CA ALA A 158 -17.54 1.59 12.75
C ALA A 158 -16.32 2.39 13.18
N TRP A 159 -16.28 3.68 12.82
CA TRP A 159 -15.16 4.56 13.10
C TRP A 159 -15.30 5.21 14.47
N LYS A 160 -14.30 5.02 15.34
CA LYS A 160 -14.19 5.67 16.64
C LYS A 160 -13.68 7.11 16.51
N PRO A 161 -13.89 7.96 17.54
CA PRO A 161 -13.15 9.21 17.64
C PRO A 161 -11.64 8.98 17.56
N GLY A 162 -10.91 9.96 16.99
CA GLY A 162 -9.44 9.84 16.82
C GLY A 162 -9.00 9.30 15.47
N TRP A 163 -9.91 8.80 14.60
CA TRP A 163 -9.53 8.34 13.26
C TRP A 163 -8.83 9.43 12.43
N LEU A 164 -9.18 10.71 12.66
CA LEU A 164 -8.57 11.84 11.94
C LEU A 164 -7.11 12.03 12.31
N ASP A 165 -6.74 11.82 13.58
CA ASP A 165 -5.35 11.94 14.03
C ASP A 165 -4.49 10.81 13.45
N SER A 166 -5.03 9.58 13.42
CA SER A 166 -4.40 8.45 12.72
C SER A 166 -4.22 8.73 11.21
N ALA A 167 -5.21 9.34 10.57
CA ALA A 167 -5.12 9.70 9.15
C ALA A 167 -4.07 10.77 8.89
N ARG A 168 -4.02 11.83 9.70
CA ARG A 168 -2.99 12.89 9.60
C ARG A 168 -1.58 12.33 9.80
N ALA A 169 -1.40 11.45 10.78
CA ALA A 169 -0.11 10.80 11.02
C ALA A 169 0.37 9.97 9.81
N LEU A 170 -0.56 9.39 9.06
CA LEU A 170 -0.27 8.60 7.86
C LEU A 170 -0.02 9.47 6.62
N MET A 171 -0.87 10.47 6.36
CA MET A 171 -0.86 11.25 5.11
C MET A 171 0.14 12.39 5.09
N GLY A 172 0.49 12.95 6.25
CA GLY A 172 1.17 14.25 6.35
C GLY A 172 0.19 15.42 6.20
N ASP A 173 0.68 16.64 6.52
CA ASP A 173 -0.18 17.83 6.52
C ASP A 173 -0.26 18.49 5.13
N ASP A 174 0.78 19.21 4.70
CA ASP A 174 0.78 19.98 3.45
C ASP A 174 1.34 19.24 2.23
N GLN A 175 2.21 18.27 2.47
CA GLN A 175 2.86 17.50 1.40
C GLN A 175 2.73 16.00 1.68
N PRO A 176 2.54 15.19 0.64
CA PRO A 176 2.49 13.73 0.78
C PRO A 176 3.76 13.21 1.46
N ARG A 177 3.59 12.54 2.57
CA ARG A 177 4.72 11.95 3.29
C ARG A 177 5.20 10.71 2.54
N LEU A 178 6.46 10.74 2.10
CA LEU A 178 7.11 9.56 1.55
C LEU A 178 7.29 8.49 2.63
N GLN A 179 6.84 7.30 2.35
CA GLN A 179 6.93 6.17 3.28
C GLN A 179 6.89 4.82 2.57
N VAL A 180 7.27 3.79 3.29
CA VAL A 180 6.97 2.42 2.91
C VAL A 180 5.51 2.12 3.27
N ALA A 181 4.81 1.38 2.43
CA ALA A 181 3.42 1.00 2.75
C ALA A 181 3.36 0.19 4.05
N PRO A 182 2.53 0.58 5.06
CA PRO A 182 2.50 -0.08 6.37
C PRO A 182 2.30 -1.59 6.31
N VAL A 183 1.47 -2.08 5.41
CA VAL A 183 1.27 -3.52 5.18
C VAL A 183 2.58 -4.22 4.81
N LEU A 184 3.39 -3.64 3.91
CA LEU A 184 4.69 -4.22 3.55
C LEU A 184 5.71 -4.06 4.67
N GLU A 185 5.71 -2.90 5.33
CA GLU A 185 6.61 -2.65 6.46
C GLU A 185 6.41 -3.65 7.59
N ARG A 186 5.15 -4.10 7.83
CA ARG A 186 4.88 -5.06 8.90
C ARG A 186 5.01 -6.52 8.48
N LEU A 187 4.52 -6.88 7.31
CA LEU A 187 4.37 -8.28 6.92
C LEU A 187 5.52 -8.83 6.05
N VAL A 188 6.25 -7.94 5.36
CA VAL A 188 7.26 -8.35 4.37
C VAL A 188 8.66 -7.93 4.79
N LEU A 189 8.86 -6.64 4.96
CA LEU A 189 10.18 -6.02 5.03
C LEU A 189 10.96 -6.23 6.34
N PRO A 190 10.36 -6.54 7.49
CA PRO A 190 11.13 -6.81 8.70
C PRO A 190 12.11 -7.98 8.55
N ARG A 191 11.78 -8.93 7.69
CA ARG A 191 12.60 -10.12 7.42
C ARG A 191 13.76 -9.83 6.49
N GLU A 192 13.67 -8.76 5.73
CA GLU A 192 14.61 -8.39 4.68
C GLU A 192 15.01 -6.91 4.74
N ARG A 193 15.10 -6.37 5.96
CA ARG A 193 15.47 -4.98 6.24
C ARG A 193 16.73 -4.55 5.49
N LYS A 194 17.78 -5.41 5.49
CA LYS A 194 19.03 -5.12 4.81
C LYS A 194 18.83 -4.91 3.31
N SER A 195 17.99 -5.72 2.68
CA SER A 195 17.67 -5.63 1.26
C SER A 195 16.97 -4.31 0.91
N LEU A 196 16.02 -3.87 1.74
CA LEU A 196 15.35 -2.58 1.55
C LEU A 196 16.33 -1.41 1.72
N ILE A 197 17.14 -1.41 2.77
CA ILE A 197 18.14 -0.36 3.01
C ILE A 197 19.15 -0.30 1.86
N ALA A 198 19.61 -1.44 1.36
CA ALA A 198 20.51 -1.50 0.21
C ALA A 198 19.84 -0.98 -1.08
N TRP A 199 18.55 -1.28 -1.28
CA TRP A 199 17.80 -0.75 -2.41
C TRP A 199 17.63 0.77 -2.34
N LEU A 200 17.29 1.33 -1.17
CA LEU A 200 17.21 2.77 -0.96
C LEU A 200 18.58 3.43 -1.19
N ALA A 201 19.67 2.84 -0.72
CA ALA A 201 21.03 3.33 -0.96
C ALA A 201 21.40 3.36 -2.46
N ARG A 202 20.86 2.45 -3.27
CA ARG A 202 21.01 2.50 -4.74
C ARG A 202 20.21 3.65 -5.36
N LEU A 203 19.01 3.94 -4.84
CA LEU A 203 18.21 5.09 -5.29
C LEU A 203 18.88 6.42 -4.94
N GLU A 204 19.57 6.51 -3.81
CA GLU A 204 20.33 7.70 -3.41
C GLU A 204 21.45 8.05 -4.39
N GLN A 205 21.98 7.07 -5.12
CA GLN A 205 23.02 7.29 -6.12
C GLN A 205 22.48 7.88 -7.43
N GLN A 206 21.15 7.90 -7.60
CA GLN A 206 20.50 8.47 -8.77
C GLN A 206 20.47 10.01 -8.66
N ARG A 207 21.04 10.71 -9.66
CA ARG A 207 21.22 12.17 -9.60
C ARG A 207 20.00 12.97 -10.02
N ASP A 208 19.15 12.39 -10.84
CA ASP A 208 18.09 13.10 -11.54
C ASP A 208 16.70 12.57 -11.16
N LEU A 209 16.46 12.39 -9.86
CA LEU A 209 15.13 12.03 -9.35
C LEU A 209 14.29 13.30 -9.20
N HIS A 210 13.17 13.36 -9.92
CA HIS A 210 12.24 14.49 -9.90
C HIS A 210 10.82 14.08 -9.55
N TRP A 211 10.43 12.88 -9.94
CA TRP A 211 9.08 12.38 -9.78
C TRP A 211 9.06 10.95 -9.23
N LEU A 212 8.14 10.70 -8.29
CA LEU A 212 7.75 9.36 -7.88
C LEU A 212 6.39 9.05 -8.49
N VAL A 213 6.27 7.90 -9.13
CA VAL A 213 5.02 7.41 -9.74
C VAL A 213 4.73 6.03 -9.13
N PRO A 214 4.12 5.99 -7.94
CA PRO A 214 3.68 4.73 -7.32
C PRO A 214 2.42 4.19 -8.01
N ALA A 215 2.20 2.88 -7.94
CA ALA A 215 0.98 2.27 -8.48
C ALA A 215 -0.26 2.58 -7.62
N HIS A 216 -0.06 2.98 -6.36
CA HIS A 216 -1.13 3.24 -5.40
C HIS A 216 -1.06 4.67 -4.85
N TYR A 217 -2.22 5.20 -4.44
CA TYR A 217 -2.41 6.52 -3.84
C TYR A 217 -2.19 7.67 -4.83
N SER A 218 -1.42 8.68 -4.43
CA SER A 218 -1.22 9.88 -5.26
C SER A 218 -0.04 9.71 -6.20
N ALA A 219 -0.21 10.08 -7.47
CA ALA A 219 0.82 10.05 -8.51
C ALA A 219 0.53 11.10 -9.60
N PRO A 220 1.54 11.76 -10.18
CA PRO A 220 2.94 11.78 -9.74
C PRO A 220 3.16 12.64 -8.50
N LEU A 221 4.21 12.34 -7.74
CA LEU A 221 4.64 13.13 -6.59
C LEU A 221 5.98 13.77 -6.86
N ALA A 222 6.18 15.02 -6.40
CA ALA A 222 7.52 15.61 -6.40
C ALA A 222 8.44 14.76 -5.53
N PHE A 223 9.60 14.40 -6.06
CA PHE A 223 10.50 13.43 -5.47
C PHE A 223 11.95 13.83 -5.66
N SER A 224 12.77 13.55 -4.67
CA SER A 224 14.19 13.89 -4.72
C SER A 224 15.03 12.86 -3.96
N THR A 225 16.30 12.81 -4.30
CA THR A 225 17.30 12.01 -3.59
C THR A 225 17.34 12.32 -2.10
N LEU A 226 17.12 13.59 -1.69
CA LEU A 226 17.08 13.99 -0.28
C LEU A 226 15.98 13.27 0.49
N GLN A 227 14.80 13.10 -0.10
CA GLN A 227 13.69 12.38 0.54
C GLN A 227 14.01 10.88 0.69
N VAL A 228 14.75 10.28 -0.25
CA VAL A 228 15.23 8.90 -0.14
C VAL A 228 16.21 8.76 1.03
N VAL A 229 17.17 9.68 1.15
CA VAL A 229 18.14 9.71 2.27
C VAL A 229 17.39 9.82 3.60
N GLN A 230 16.46 10.77 3.72
CA GLN A 230 15.68 10.97 4.94
C GLN A 230 14.86 9.73 5.31
N LEU A 231 14.20 9.11 4.34
CA LEU A 231 13.44 7.88 4.58
C LEU A 231 14.36 6.75 5.06
N ARG A 232 15.51 6.55 4.40
CA ARG A 232 16.46 5.51 4.79
C ARG A 232 16.98 5.73 6.21
N GLU A 233 17.36 6.95 6.57
CA GLU A 233 17.82 7.31 7.91
C GLU A 233 16.72 7.07 8.95
N GLN A 234 15.49 7.49 8.69
CA GLN A 234 14.34 7.21 9.56
C GLN A 234 14.15 5.71 9.77
N LEU A 235 14.20 4.91 8.69
CA LEU A 235 14.07 3.47 8.76
C LEU A 235 15.24 2.80 9.52
N MET A 236 16.42 3.37 9.49
CA MET A 236 17.58 2.84 10.25
C MET A 236 17.49 3.14 11.75
N MET A 237 16.86 4.24 12.15
CA MET A 237 16.84 4.73 13.53
C MET A 237 15.60 4.32 14.32
N ARG A 238 14.51 3.96 13.67
CA ARG A 238 13.25 3.61 14.34
C ARG A 238 13.08 2.11 14.54
N GLU A 239 12.18 1.76 15.44
CA GLU A 239 11.67 0.40 15.53
C GLU A 239 10.99 0.01 14.21
N TRP A 240 11.32 -1.20 13.74
CA TRP A 240 10.71 -1.76 12.55
C TRP A 240 9.48 -2.57 12.90
N ALA A 241 8.45 -2.43 12.06
CA ALA A 241 7.20 -3.16 12.19
C ALA A 241 6.60 -3.06 13.60
N PRO A 242 6.28 -1.84 14.07
CA PRO A 242 5.62 -1.67 15.36
C PRO A 242 4.34 -2.49 15.46
N SER A 243 3.92 -2.83 16.67
CA SER A 243 2.76 -3.71 16.92
C SER A 243 1.69 -3.05 17.79
N ASP A 244 1.78 -1.74 18.01
CA ASP A 244 0.86 -0.94 18.81
C ASP A 244 -0.04 -0.03 17.96
N GLY A 245 -1.12 0.45 18.50
CA GLY A 245 -2.05 1.36 17.85
C GLY A 245 -2.54 0.83 16.50
N ASN A 246 -2.35 1.61 15.44
CA ASN A 246 -2.75 1.24 14.08
C ASN A 246 -2.07 -0.03 13.56
N TRP A 247 -0.93 -0.41 14.11
CA TRP A 247 -0.15 -1.57 13.71
C TRP A 247 -0.57 -2.89 14.36
N GLU A 248 -1.37 -2.84 15.44
CA GLU A 248 -1.73 -4.01 16.25
C GLU A 248 -2.34 -5.15 15.41
N PHE A 249 -3.25 -4.82 14.51
CA PHE A 249 -3.89 -5.84 13.68
C PHE A 249 -2.91 -6.50 12.71
N LEU A 250 -2.07 -5.72 12.03
CA LEU A 250 -1.02 -6.27 11.17
C LEU A 250 -0.03 -7.10 11.98
N GLY A 251 0.31 -6.66 13.20
CA GLY A 251 1.12 -7.43 14.14
C GLY A 251 0.49 -8.77 14.51
N SER A 252 -0.82 -8.79 14.73
CA SER A 252 -1.53 -10.04 15.02
C SER A 252 -1.57 -11.01 13.84
N ILE A 253 -1.66 -10.50 12.61
CA ILE A 253 -1.56 -11.33 11.39
C ILE A 253 -0.17 -11.93 11.29
N ASP A 254 0.86 -11.10 11.43
CA ASP A 254 2.25 -11.53 11.36
C ASP A 254 2.55 -12.64 12.37
N GLN A 255 2.13 -12.45 13.64
CA GLN A 255 2.30 -13.45 14.69
C GLN A 255 1.60 -14.78 14.35
N ARG A 256 0.37 -14.72 13.83
CA ARG A 256 -0.36 -15.93 13.40
C ARG A 256 0.36 -16.67 12.28
N LEU A 257 0.89 -15.94 11.30
CA LEU A 257 1.64 -16.54 10.19
C LEU A 257 2.95 -17.19 10.68
N LEU A 258 3.61 -16.60 11.69
CA LEU A 258 4.75 -17.20 12.38
C LEU A 258 4.36 -18.46 13.15
N ASP A 259 3.27 -18.42 13.92
CA ASP A 259 2.77 -19.54 14.72
C ASP A 259 2.37 -20.74 13.84
N PHE A 260 1.83 -20.47 12.65
CA PHE A 260 1.53 -21.51 11.65
C PHE A 260 2.75 -22.00 10.87
N GLY A 261 3.93 -21.43 11.10
CA GLY A 261 5.13 -21.77 10.35
C GLY A 261 5.09 -21.36 8.87
N VAL A 262 4.21 -20.43 8.52
CA VAL A 262 4.05 -19.89 7.16
C VAL A 262 5.17 -18.90 6.83
N LEU A 263 5.57 -18.10 7.81
CA LEU A 263 6.64 -17.13 7.68
C LEU A 263 7.88 -17.57 8.46
N PRO A 264 9.11 -17.31 7.97
CA PRO A 264 10.31 -17.53 8.72
C PRO A 264 10.39 -16.53 9.89
N LYS A 265 11.03 -16.94 10.99
CA LYS A 265 11.32 -16.02 12.10
C LYS A 265 12.25 -14.90 11.62
N ASN A 266 12.06 -13.70 12.15
CA ASN A 266 12.97 -12.59 11.88
C ASN A 266 14.39 -12.99 12.34
N VAL A 267 15.35 -12.95 11.45
CA VAL A 267 16.75 -13.35 11.72
C VAL A 267 17.47 -12.32 12.63
N GLU A 268 16.91 -11.14 12.83
CA GLU A 268 17.56 -10.01 13.54
C GLU A 268 17.31 -9.93 15.05
N SER A 269 16.63 -10.89 15.68
CA SER A 269 16.49 -10.92 17.14
C SER A 269 17.70 -11.54 17.86
N SER A 270 18.84 -11.72 17.19
CA SER A 270 20.05 -12.36 17.76
C SER A 270 21.35 -11.63 17.38
N MET A 271 21.34 -10.29 17.37
CA MET A 271 22.59 -9.50 17.42
C MET A 271 22.46 -8.36 18.43
#